data_4ce65aba578abe15ac54c1bb8754817f
#
_entry.id   4ce65aba578abe15ac54c1bb8754817f
#
_cell.length_a   1.000
_cell.length_b   1.000
_cell.length_c   1.000
_cell.angle_alpha   90.00
_cell.angle_beta   90.00
_cell.angle_gamma   90.00
#
_symmetry.space_group_name_H-M   'P 1'
#
loop_
_entity.id
_entity.type
_entity.pdbx_description
1 polymer ?
#
loop_
_entity_poly.entity_id
_entity_poly.type
_entity_poly.pdbx_seq_one_letter_code
_entity_poly.pdbx_strand_id
1 'polypeptide(L)'
;MDDKKADNKEHKLKSDIIFIDDNIDINKRKLDNLDENIQKERNKLKSIDNLEETFASIHSKLMKCAVLLGQSIKSEKTNRIISEMEENNQVRYHKTLSSLDDERKNVDSEIKKLNDKKEEINRELKNMYEKKDKKYNNKEEKVGSEGEDAHNSN
;
A
#
# COMPACT_ATOMS: atom_id res chain seq x y z
N MET A 1 4.14 48.60 27.33
CA MET A 1 3.60 47.31 27.78
C MET A 1 3.19 46.39 26.62
N ASP A 2 3.09 46.91 25.40
CA ASP A 2 2.62 46.18 24.21
C ASP A 2 3.68 45.35 23.51
N ASP A 3 4.97 45.74 23.56
CA ASP A 3 6.07 45.01 22.92
C ASP A 3 6.24 43.56 23.43
N LYS A 4 6.06 43.33 24.74
CA LYS A 4 6.13 41.97 25.32
C LYS A 4 4.99 41.05 24.88
N LYS A 5 3.83 41.59 24.49
CA LYS A 5 2.69 40.81 23.99
C LYS A 5 2.88 40.43 22.50
N ALA A 6 3.52 41.31 21.73
CA ALA A 6 3.84 41.06 20.33
C ALA A 6 4.90 39.92 20.21
N ASP A 7 5.98 40.04 20.99
CA ASP A 7 7.07 39.04 21.04
C ASP A 7 6.57 37.64 21.43
N ASN A 8 5.66 37.58 22.41
CA ASN A 8 5.09 36.28 22.86
C ASN A 8 4.16 35.65 21.82
N LYS A 9 3.46 36.49 21.01
CA LYS A 9 2.63 35.96 19.89
C LYS A 9 3.46 35.45 18.74
N GLU A 10 4.55 36.13 18.39
CA GLU A 10 5.45 35.72 17.34
C GLU A 10 6.17 34.40 17.70
N HIS A 11 6.65 34.28 18.94
CA HIS A 11 7.28 33.07 19.45
C HIS A 11 6.31 31.88 19.42
N LYS A 12 5.05 32.09 19.81
CA LYS A 12 4.01 31.06 19.76
C LYS A 12 3.71 30.63 18.33
N LEU A 13 3.63 31.55 17.38
CA LEU A 13 3.38 31.27 15.98
C LEU A 13 4.51 30.44 15.34
N LYS A 14 5.77 30.82 15.63
CA LYS A 14 6.95 30.03 15.19
C LYS A 14 6.93 28.62 15.76
N SER A 15 6.62 28.46 17.05
CA SER A 15 6.49 27.14 17.69
C SER A 15 5.40 26.28 17.04
N ASP A 16 4.24 26.89 16.75
CA ASP A 16 3.12 26.18 16.11
C ASP A 16 3.46 25.73 14.67
N ILE A 17 4.22 26.53 13.92
CA ILE A 17 4.66 26.18 12.56
C ILE A 17 5.66 25.02 12.61
N ILE A 18 6.64 25.06 13.51
CA ILE A 18 7.60 23.98 13.72
C ILE A 18 6.86 22.67 14.05
N PHE A 19 5.89 22.72 14.95
CA PHE A 19 5.09 21.54 15.29
C PHE A 19 4.30 20.97 14.10
N ILE A 20 3.77 21.83 13.22
CA ILE A 20 3.09 21.38 12.00
C ILE A 20 4.10 20.74 11.04
N ASP A 21 5.29 21.31 10.86
CA ASP A 21 6.33 20.77 10.00
C ASP A 21 6.82 19.38 10.47
N ASP A 22 7.07 19.23 11.77
CA ASP A 22 7.43 17.94 12.35
C ASP A 22 6.36 16.88 12.09
N ASN A 23 5.07 17.21 12.21
CA ASN A 23 3.97 16.29 11.90
C ASN A 23 3.86 15.97 10.41
N ILE A 24 4.13 16.93 9.53
CA ILE A 24 4.20 16.70 8.08
C ILE A 24 5.30 15.70 7.78
N ASP A 25 6.49 15.86 8.36
CA ASP A 25 7.61 14.93 8.12
C ASP A 25 7.35 13.54 8.68
N ILE A 26 6.71 13.42 9.83
CA ILE A 26 6.27 12.14 10.38
C ILE A 26 5.29 11.45 9.41
N ASN A 27 4.31 12.17 8.89
CA ASN A 27 3.32 11.59 7.98
C ASN A 27 3.92 11.23 6.61
N LYS A 28 4.89 11.98 6.10
CA LYS A 28 5.65 11.61 4.90
C LYS A 28 6.38 10.27 5.09
N ARG A 29 7.10 10.10 6.22
CA ARG A 29 7.76 8.82 6.53
C ARG A 29 6.78 7.66 6.65
N LYS A 30 5.57 7.90 7.20
CA LYS A 30 4.51 6.88 7.22
C LYS A 30 4.06 6.49 5.82
N LEU A 31 3.93 7.47 4.90
CA LEU A 31 3.59 7.19 3.50
C LEU A 31 4.66 6.34 2.80
N ASP A 32 5.94 6.67 2.99
CA ASP A 32 7.05 5.90 2.42
C ASP A 32 7.00 4.44 2.91
N ASN A 33 6.80 4.22 4.21
CA ASN A 33 6.66 2.88 4.78
C ASN A 33 5.42 2.12 4.23
N LEU A 34 4.31 2.82 4.00
CA LEU A 34 3.12 2.21 3.40
C LEU A 34 3.38 1.82 1.94
N ASP A 35 4.08 2.64 1.16
CA ASP A 35 4.44 2.33 -0.21
C ASP A 35 5.36 1.11 -0.31
N GLU A 36 6.34 1.00 0.58
CA GLU A 36 7.17 -0.20 0.68
C GLU A 36 6.35 -1.45 1.02
N ASN A 37 5.41 -1.35 1.95
CA ASN A 37 4.55 -2.47 2.31
C ASN A 37 3.61 -2.87 1.18
N ILE A 38 2.99 -1.92 0.48
CA ILE A 38 2.18 -2.17 -0.72
C ILE A 38 3.03 -2.87 -1.79
N GLN A 39 4.27 -2.45 -1.99
CA GLN A 39 5.16 -3.10 -2.95
C GLN A 39 5.52 -4.54 -2.55
N LYS A 40 5.72 -4.81 -1.25
CA LYS A 40 5.92 -6.17 -0.75
C LYS A 40 4.71 -7.06 -1.02
N GLU A 41 3.51 -6.58 -0.77
CA GLU A 41 2.28 -7.34 -1.05
C GLU A 41 2.08 -7.58 -2.56
N ARG A 42 2.37 -6.59 -3.41
CA ARG A 42 2.35 -6.78 -4.87
C ARG A 42 3.37 -7.82 -5.36
N ASN A 43 4.52 -7.90 -4.71
CA ASN A 43 5.50 -8.94 -5.03
C ASN A 43 5.01 -10.33 -4.63
N LYS A 44 4.21 -10.47 -3.56
CA LYS A 44 3.54 -11.73 -3.21
C LYS A 44 2.54 -12.16 -4.29
N LEU A 45 1.73 -11.21 -4.83
CA LEU A 45 0.84 -11.52 -5.95
C LEU A 45 1.59 -12.09 -7.15
N LYS A 46 2.71 -11.45 -7.55
CA LYS A 46 3.56 -11.99 -8.63
C LYS A 46 4.09 -13.38 -8.34
N SER A 47 4.43 -13.66 -7.08
CA SER A 47 4.89 -14.99 -6.67
C SER A 47 3.77 -16.03 -6.76
N ILE A 48 2.54 -15.66 -6.40
CA ILE A 48 1.34 -16.50 -6.54
C ILE A 48 1.09 -16.81 -8.01
N ASP A 49 1.13 -15.82 -8.90
CA ASP A 49 0.96 -15.99 -10.34
C ASP A 49 2.01 -16.97 -10.92
N ASN A 50 3.28 -16.79 -10.55
CA ASN A 50 4.36 -17.70 -10.98
C ASN A 50 4.18 -19.13 -10.47
N LEU A 51 3.68 -19.30 -9.23
CA LEU A 51 3.36 -20.62 -8.68
C LEU A 51 2.21 -21.28 -9.44
N GLU A 52 1.17 -20.51 -9.76
CA GLU A 52 0.03 -21.01 -10.54
C GLU A 52 0.45 -21.48 -11.92
N GLU A 53 1.24 -20.70 -12.66
CA GLU A 53 1.79 -21.10 -13.96
C GLU A 53 2.67 -22.34 -13.88
N THR A 54 3.56 -22.39 -12.86
CA THR A 54 4.44 -23.54 -12.64
C THR A 54 3.63 -24.79 -12.36
N PHE A 55 2.62 -24.66 -11.51
CA PHE A 55 1.76 -25.79 -11.13
C PHE A 55 0.92 -26.29 -12.30
N ALA A 56 0.37 -25.39 -13.10
CA ALA A 56 -0.34 -25.74 -14.34
C ALA A 56 0.57 -26.48 -15.34
N SER A 57 1.82 -26.03 -15.47
CA SER A 57 2.82 -26.67 -16.32
C SER A 57 3.15 -28.12 -15.86
N ILE A 58 3.35 -28.28 -14.55
CA ILE A 58 3.62 -29.60 -13.95
C ILE A 58 2.41 -30.52 -14.15
N HIS A 59 1.20 -30.03 -13.85
CA HIS A 59 -0.03 -30.81 -14.06
C HIS A 59 -0.18 -31.28 -15.51
N SER A 60 0.01 -30.37 -16.48
CA SER A 60 -0.05 -30.68 -17.90
C SER A 60 0.99 -31.76 -18.30
N LYS A 61 2.22 -31.67 -17.79
CA LYS A 61 3.26 -32.67 -18.06
C LYS A 61 2.92 -34.04 -17.47
N LEU A 62 2.40 -34.07 -16.24
CA LEU A 62 1.95 -35.32 -15.61
C LEU A 62 0.83 -36.01 -16.40
N MET A 63 -0.16 -35.24 -16.85
CA MET A 63 -1.25 -35.78 -17.67
C MET A 63 -0.75 -36.32 -19.01
N LYS A 64 0.18 -35.64 -19.68
CA LYS A 64 0.81 -36.14 -20.90
C LYS A 64 1.58 -37.44 -20.66
N CYS A 65 2.31 -37.55 -19.55
CA CYS A 65 3.02 -38.77 -19.19
C CYS A 65 2.04 -39.91 -18.92
N ALA A 66 0.92 -39.68 -18.25
CA ALA A 66 -0.12 -40.68 -17.99
C ALA A 66 -0.70 -41.21 -19.30
N VAL A 67 -1.03 -40.34 -20.25
CA VAL A 67 -1.52 -40.73 -21.59
C VAL A 67 -0.49 -41.60 -22.34
N LEU A 68 0.78 -41.19 -22.35
CA LEU A 68 1.85 -41.93 -23.02
C LEU A 68 2.07 -43.33 -22.41
N LEU A 69 2.02 -43.43 -21.09
CA LEU A 69 2.12 -44.72 -20.39
C LEU A 69 0.95 -45.64 -20.73
N GLY A 70 -0.28 -45.09 -20.75
CA GLY A 70 -1.48 -45.85 -21.14
C GLY A 70 -1.43 -46.37 -22.57
N GLN A 71 -0.81 -45.60 -23.49
CA GLN A 71 -0.61 -46.02 -24.88
C GLN A 71 0.48 -47.11 -25.04
N SER A 72 1.52 -47.02 -24.20
CA SER A 72 2.70 -47.89 -24.31
C SER A 72 2.52 -49.25 -23.63
N ILE A 73 1.74 -49.32 -22.55
CA ILE A 73 1.57 -50.51 -21.72
C ILE A 73 0.10 -50.91 -21.70
N LYS A 74 -0.26 -51.87 -22.57
CA LYS A 74 -1.62 -52.41 -22.67
C LYS A 74 -1.86 -53.48 -21.61
N SER A 75 -1.98 -53.10 -20.37
CA SER A 75 -2.31 -53.99 -19.26
C SER A 75 -3.47 -53.40 -18.45
N GLU A 76 -4.43 -54.21 -18.08
CA GLU A 76 -5.58 -53.81 -17.24
C GLU A 76 -5.12 -53.22 -15.91
N LYS A 77 -4.10 -53.84 -15.29
CA LYS A 77 -3.50 -53.31 -14.05
C LYS A 77 -2.87 -51.95 -14.23
N THR A 78 -2.17 -51.71 -15.33
CA THR A 78 -1.54 -50.42 -15.64
C THR A 78 -2.59 -49.37 -15.89
N ASN A 79 -3.63 -49.65 -16.65
CA ASN A 79 -4.72 -48.70 -16.91
C ASN A 79 -5.42 -48.29 -15.63
N ARG A 80 -5.64 -49.21 -14.69
CA ARG A 80 -6.21 -48.87 -13.37
C ARG A 80 -5.31 -47.96 -12.57
N ILE A 81 -4.00 -48.23 -12.53
CA ILE A 81 -3.04 -47.35 -11.81
C ILE A 81 -3.00 -45.97 -12.44
N ILE A 82 -2.99 -45.86 -13.77
CA ILE A 82 -3.01 -44.57 -14.47
C ILE A 82 -4.29 -43.77 -14.12
N SER A 83 -5.45 -44.44 -14.18
CA SER A 83 -6.73 -43.80 -13.83
C SER A 83 -6.75 -43.28 -12.41
N GLU A 84 -6.25 -44.03 -11.43
CA GLU A 84 -6.11 -43.61 -10.03
C GLU A 84 -5.13 -42.44 -9.88
N MET A 85 -4.03 -42.43 -10.64
CA MET A 85 -3.06 -41.31 -10.66
C MET A 85 -3.68 -40.04 -11.24
N GLU A 86 -4.42 -40.15 -12.36
CA GLU A 86 -5.08 -39.02 -13.01
C GLU A 86 -6.10 -38.37 -12.06
N GLU A 87 -6.96 -39.20 -11.44
CA GLU A 87 -7.97 -38.73 -10.48
C GLU A 87 -7.32 -38.01 -9.28
N ASN A 88 -6.31 -38.65 -8.65
CA ASN A 88 -5.60 -38.08 -7.53
C ASN A 88 -4.89 -36.76 -7.90
N ASN A 89 -4.27 -36.70 -9.08
CA ASN A 89 -3.60 -35.52 -9.58
C ASN A 89 -4.60 -34.37 -9.84
N GLN A 90 -5.76 -34.67 -10.40
CA GLN A 90 -6.84 -33.72 -10.64
C GLN A 90 -7.34 -33.10 -9.33
N VAL A 91 -7.62 -33.95 -8.32
CA VAL A 91 -8.07 -33.48 -7.00
C VAL A 91 -7.02 -32.58 -6.34
N ARG A 92 -5.75 -32.98 -6.38
CA ARG A 92 -4.65 -32.15 -5.82
C ARG A 92 -4.49 -30.84 -6.58
N TYR A 93 -4.58 -30.88 -7.90
CA TYR A 93 -4.49 -29.67 -8.73
C TYR A 93 -5.56 -28.65 -8.36
N HIS A 94 -6.83 -29.07 -8.32
CA HIS A 94 -7.92 -28.17 -7.94
C HIS A 94 -7.78 -27.62 -6.51
N LYS A 95 -7.37 -28.47 -5.56
CA LYS A 95 -7.15 -28.04 -4.18
C LYS A 95 -6.04 -26.98 -4.08
N THR A 96 -4.95 -27.16 -4.83
CA THR A 96 -3.85 -26.19 -4.83
C THR A 96 -4.27 -24.88 -5.47
N LEU A 97 -4.98 -24.92 -6.61
CA LEU A 97 -5.50 -23.70 -7.24
C LEU A 97 -6.45 -22.92 -6.31
N SER A 98 -7.35 -23.63 -5.60
CA SER A 98 -8.24 -23.01 -4.63
C SER A 98 -7.45 -22.34 -3.50
N SER A 99 -6.40 -22.98 -2.98
CA SER A 99 -5.54 -22.39 -1.95
C SER A 99 -4.79 -21.14 -2.44
N LEU A 100 -4.32 -21.15 -3.69
CA LEU A 100 -3.65 -19.98 -4.30
C LEU A 100 -4.64 -18.83 -4.52
N ASP A 101 -5.86 -19.12 -4.94
CA ASP A 101 -6.91 -18.11 -5.09
C ASP A 101 -7.32 -17.47 -3.75
N ASP A 102 -7.42 -18.27 -2.69
CA ASP A 102 -7.71 -17.76 -1.33
C ASP A 102 -6.56 -16.88 -0.83
N GLU A 103 -5.31 -17.27 -1.05
CA GLU A 103 -4.15 -16.44 -0.69
C GLU A 103 -4.11 -15.14 -1.51
N ARG A 104 -4.43 -15.18 -2.81
CA ARG A 104 -4.57 -13.99 -3.66
C ARG A 104 -5.59 -13.01 -3.10
N LYS A 105 -6.77 -13.49 -2.72
CA LYS A 105 -7.82 -12.65 -2.10
C LYS A 105 -7.36 -12.00 -0.79
N ASN A 106 -6.61 -12.74 0.03
CA ASN A 106 -6.04 -12.20 1.27
C ASN A 106 -5.07 -11.06 0.98
N VAL A 107 -4.14 -11.26 0.04
CA VAL A 107 -3.16 -10.24 -0.35
C VAL A 107 -3.84 -9.01 -0.95
N ASP A 108 -4.84 -9.18 -1.82
CA ASP A 108 -5.61 -8.07 -2.39
C ASP A 108 -6.35 -7.27 -1.30
N SER A 109 -6.90 -7.97 -0.30
CA SER A 109 -7.53 -7.32 0.86
C SER A 109 -6.54 -6.50 1.67
N GLU A 110 -5.32 -7.01 1.88
CA GLU A 110 -4.26 -6.25 2.58
C GLU A 110 -3.79 -5.04 1.78
N ILE A 111 -3.60 -5.17 0.47
CA ILE A 111 -3.27 -4.04 -0.41
C ILE A 111 -4.36 -2.95 -0.32
N LYS A 112 -5.63 -3.34 -0.32
CA LYS A 112 -6.74 -2.39 -0.18
C LYS A 112 -6.66 -1.64 1.16
N LYS A 113 -6.48 -2.35 2.28
CA LYS A 113 -6.35 -1.73 3.61
C LYS A 113 -5.17 -0.76 3.69
N LEU A 114 -4.03 -1.10 3.06
CA LEU A 114 -2.86 -0.23 3.02
C LEU A 114 -3.13 1.04 2.19
N ASN A 115 -3.82 0.91 1.06
CA ASN A 115 -4.22 2.05 0.24
C ASN A 115 -5.22 2.97 0.97
N ASP A 116 -6.20 2.41 1.68
CA ASP A 116 -7.16 3.18 2.47
C ASP A 116 -6.43 4.02 3.55
N LYS A 117 -5.45 3.42 4.25
CA LYS A 117 -4.59 4.14 5.20
C LYS A 117 -3.75 5.25 4.53
N LYS A 118 -3.23 4.97 3.34
CA LYS A 118 -2.48 5.96 2.55
C LYS A 118 -3.34 7.17 2.20
N GLU A 119 -4.57 6.95 1.78
CA GLU A 119 -5.52 8.03 1.49
C GLU A 119 -5.86 8.86 2.75
N GLU A 120 -6.01 8.23 3.91
CA GLU A 120 -6.25 8.91 5.17
C GLU A 120 -5.08 9.85 5.52
N ILE A 121 -3.84 9.35 5.47
CA ILE A 121 -2.64 10.17 5.73
C ILE A 121 -2.51 11.32 4.72
N ASN A 122 -2.83 11.09 3.44
CA ASN A 122 -2.82 12.14 2.43
C ASN A 122 -3.84 13.26 2.73
N ARG A 123 -5.03 12.91 3.24
CA ARG A 123 -6.02 13.89 3.71
C ARG A 123 -5.51 14.67 4.92
N GLU A 124 -4.88 14.00 5.88
CA GLU A 124 -4.25 14.66 7.03
C GLU A 124 -3.16 15.64 6.59
N LEU A 125 -2.28 15.23 5.69
CA LEU A 125 -1.23 16.10 5.14
C LEU A 125 -1.81 17.32 4.46
N LYS A 126 -2.82 17.16 3.63
CA LYS A 126 -3.51 18.32 2.99
C LYS A 126 -4.03 19.30 4.04
N ASN A 127 -4.70 18.79 5.08
CA ASN A 127 -5.20 19.62 6.17
C ASN A 127 -4.08 20.35 6.93
N MET A 128 -2.92 19.71 7.11
CA MET A 128 -1.75 20.32 7.75
C MET A 128 -1.15 21.43 6.89
N TYR A 129 -1.01 21.24 5.59
CA TYR A 129 -0.56 22.30 4.68
C TYR A 129 -1.52 23.49 4.68
N GLU A 130 -2.82 23.26 4.61
CA GLU A 130 -3.81 24.34 4.69
C GLU A 130 -3.75 25.13 6.02
N LYS A 131 -3.52 24.42 7.14
CA LYS A 131 -3.33 25.07 8.45
C LYS A 131 -2.04 25.89 8.50
N LYS A 132 -0.97 25.38 7.89
CA LYS A 132 0.31 26.06 7.80
C LYS A 132 0.16 27.37 6.99
N ASP A 133 -0.44 27.29 5.81
CA ASP A 133 -0.66 28.44 4.94
C ASP A 133 -1.52 29.54 5.61
N LYS A 134 -2.59 29.15 6.28
CA LYS A 134 -3.41 30.10 7.07
C LYS A 134 -2.62 30.80 8.15
N LYS A 135 -1.66 30.12 8.80
CA LYS A 135 -0.80 30.73 9.82
C LYS A 135 0.23 31.68 9.22
N TYR A 136 0.76 31.39 8.02
CA TYR A 136 1.66 32.31 7.31
C TYR A 136 0.92 33.56 6.84
N ASN A 137 -0.24 33.43 6.19
CA ASN A 137 -1.02 34.57 5.69
C ASN A 137 -1.46 35.51 6.83
N ASN A 138 -1.86 34.98 7.99
CA ASN A 138 -2.16 35.78 9.17
C ASN A 138 -0.94 36.52 9.74
N LYS A 139 0.29 36.14 9.39
CA LYS A 139 1.52 36.85 9.74
C LYS A 139 1.72 38.06 8.83
N GLU A 140 1.50 37.91 7.53
CA GLU A 140 1.70 39.00 6.55
C GLU A 140 0.69 40.11 6.69
N GLU A 141 -0.60 39.83 6.94
CA GLU A 141 -1.64 40.84 7.16
C GLU A 141 -1.36 41.74 8.41
N LYS A 142 -0.69 41.18 9.44
CA LYS A 142 -0.37 41.96 10.64
C LYS A 142 0.86 42.81 10.50
N VAL A 143 1.82 42.42 9.67
CA VAL A 143 3.02 43.23 9.41
C VAL A 143 2.69 44.41 8.47
N GLY A 144 1.74 44.21 7.53
CA GLY A 144 1.28 45.25 6.60
C GLY A 144 0.44 46.36 7.26
N SER A 145 -0.29 46.08 8.35
CA SER A 145 -1.15 47.08 9.02
C SER A 145 -0.41 47.98 10.00
N GLU A 146 0.79 47.65 10.45
CA GLU A 146 1.59 48.49 11.35
C GLU A 146 2.48 49.51 10.61
N GLY A 147 2.52 49.42 9.26
CA GLY A 147 3.33 50.36 8.43
C GLY A 147 2.61 51.58 7.90
N GLU A 148 1.28 51.65 7.97
CA GLU A 148 0.52 52.78 7.36
C GLU A 148 0.20 53.96 8.32
N ASP A 149 0.31 53.79 9.64
CA ASP A 149 -0.04 54.84 10.59
C ASP A 149 1.09 55.82 10.95
N ALA A 150 2.29 55.67 10.33
CA ALA A 150 3.44 56.52 10.68
C ALA A 150 3.68 57.71 9.72
N HIS A 151 2.80 58.02 8.76
CA HIS A 151 3.07 59.04 7.74
C HIS A 151 2.00 60.14 7.61
N ASN A 152 1.17 60.37 8.64
CA ASN A 152 0.24 61.52 8.61
C ASN A 152 0.27 62.30 9.91
N SER A 153 1.40 62.97 10.22
CA SER A 153 1.49 64.03 11.19
C SER A 153 2.61 65.01 10.79
N ASN A 154 2.27 65.93 9.88
CA ASN A 154 2.86 67.25 9.76
C ASN A 154 1.90 68.18 9.08
#